data_4a8d8b70fc7c9074100948e01508a89a
#
_entry.id   4a8d8b70fc7c9074100948e01508a89a
#
_cell.length_a   1.000
_cell.length_b   1.000
_cell.length_c   1.000
_cell.angle_alpha   90.00
_cell.angle_beta   90.00
_cell.angle_gamma   90.00
#
_symmetry.space_group_name_H-M   'P 1'
#
loop_
_entity.id
_entity.type
_entity.pdbx_description
1 polymer ?
#
loop_
_entity_poly.entity_id
_entity_poly.type
_entity_poly.pdbx_seq_one_letter_code
_entity_poly.pdbx_strand_id
1 'polypeptide(L)'
;MLAREKQNMIKEKFKEWLFAEPERRQKYVEYYNETFNNIRLREYDGSHLQFPGMNPAIELKPHQKNAVARILLGGNTLLAHCVGAGKSFEMMAACMEQKRLGLANKTIMVVPKPLIGQTASEFLRLYPSANILVATERDFEKSRRKQFEIGRAHV
;
A
#
# COMPACT_ATOMS: atom_id res chain seq x y z
N MET A 1 -24.25 37.98 13.15
CA MET A 1 -25.28 37.37 12.31
C MET A 1 -25.29 37.98 10.91
N LEU A 2 -25.48 39.29 10.76
CA LEU A 2 -25.58 39.96 9.43
C LEU A 2 -24.45 39.68 8.42
N ALA A 3 -23.18 39.59 8.84
CA ALA A 3 -22.07 39.36 7.93
C ALA A 3 -22.07 37.93 7.33
N ARG A 4 -22.41 36.94 8.15
CA ARG A 4 -22.47 35.52 7.72
C ARG A 4 -23.66 35.25 6.81
N GLU A 5 -24.78 35.90 7.07
CA GLU A 5 -25.96 35.82 6.21
C GLU A 5 -25.72 36.45 4.85
N LYS A 6 -25.09 37.63 4.81
CA LYS A 6 -24.68 38.26 3.52
C LYS A 6 -23.70 37.39 2.75
N GLN A 7 -22.75 36.76 3.43
CA GLN A 7 -21.80 35.85 2.79
C GLN A 7 -22.50 34.63 2.18
N ASN A 8 -23.47 34.07 2.87
CA ASN A 8 -24.24 32.94 2.34
C ASN A 8 -25.12 33.35 1.17
N MET A 9 -25.79 34.52 1.24
CA MET A 9 -26.54 35.05 0.12
C MET A 9 -25.68 35.30 -1.14
N ILE A 10 -24.44 35.81 -0.95
CA ILE A 10 -23.51 36.00 -2.07
C ILE A 10 -23.15 34.65 -2.69
N LYS A 11 -22.88 33.63 -1.87
CA LYS A 11 -22.55 32.28 -2.37
C LYS A 11 -23.70 31.67 -3.17
N GLU A 12 -24.93 31.78 -2.69
CA GLU A 12 -26.09 31.23 -3.37
C GLU A 12 -26.37 32.00 -4.70
N LYS A 13 -26.35 33.32 -4.68
CA LYS A 13 -26.49 34.11 -5.91
C LYS A 13 -25.38 33.86 -6.92
N PHE A 14 -24.13 33.60 -6.44
CA PHE A 14 -23.04 33.24 -7.31
C PHE A 14 -23.26 31.87 -7.96
N LYS A 15 -23.74 30.89 -7.22
CA LYS A 15 -24.09 29.57 -7.79
C LYS A 15 -25.21 29.71 -8.83
N GLU A 16 -26.30 30.41 -8.51
CA GLU A 16 -27.38 30.64 -9.43
C GLU A 16 -26.88 31.33 -10.75
N TRP A 17 -26.10 32.38 -10.61
CA TRP A 17 -25.48 33.06 -11.74
C TRP A 17 -24.57 32.17 -12.59
N LEU A 18 -23.76 31.35 -11.92
CA LEU A 18 -22.79 30.42 -12.57
C LEU A 18 -23.51 29.40 -13.44
N PHE A 19 -24.63 28.87 -12.98
CA PHE A 19 -25.36 27.79 -13.63
C PHE A 19 -26.52 28.28 -14.49
N ALA A 20 -26.87 29.56 -14.46
CA ALA A 20 -27.98 30.13 -15.23
C ALA A 20 -27.76 30.10 -16.75
N GLU A 21 -26.52 30.23 -17.20
CA GLU A 21 -26.16 30.27 -18.60
C GLU A 21 -25.38 29.02 -19.01
N PRO A 22 -25.89 28.22 -19.99
CA PRO A 22 -25.26 26.96 -20.37
C PRO A 22 -23.81 27.09 -20.85
N GLU A 23 -23.49 28.11 -21.63
CA GLU A 23 -22.14 28.35 -22.17
C GLU A 23 -21.16 28.68 -21.04
N ARG A 24 -21.57 29.53 -20.09
CA ARG A 24 -20.75 29.84 -18.91
C ARG A 24 -20.50 28.60 -18.05
N ARG A 25 -21.55 27.82 -17.79
CA ARG A 25 -21.45 26.57 -17.06
C ARG A 25 -20.46 25.61 -17.71
N GLN A 26 -20.60 25.39 -19.03
CA GLN A 26 -19.74 24.50 -19.77
C GLN A 26 -18.27 24.94 -19.67
N LYS A 27 -17.99 26.21 -19.95
CA LYS A 27 -16.66 26.80 -19.89
C LYS A 27 -15.97 26.58 -18.51
N TYR A 28 -16.68 26.83 -17.42
CA TYR A 28 -16.10 26.67 -16.08
C TYR A 28 -16.01 25.22 -15.64
N VAL A 29 -16.92 24.36 -16.08
CA VAL A 29 -16.83 22.91 -15.84
C VAL A 29 -15.63 22.32 -16.58
N GLU A 30 -15.43 22.68 -17.85
CA GLU A 30 -14.26 22.27 -18.63
C GLU A 30 -12.96 22.75 -17.96
N TYR A 31 -12.87 24.03 -17.65
CA TYR A 31 -11.70 24.59 -16.94
C TYR A 31 -11.43 23.91 -15.62
N TYR A 32 -12.45 23.64 -14.80
CA TYR A 32 -12.31 22.93 -13.54
C TYR A 32 -11.83 21.50 -13.76
N ASN A 33 -12.41 20.80 -14.72
CA ASN A 33 -12.02 19.42 -15.02
C ASN A 33 -10.59 19.34 -15.58
N GLU A 34 -10.19 20.24 -16.45
CA GLU A 34 -8.84 20.31 -16.97
C GLU A 34 -7.81 20.66 -15.91
N THR A 35 -8.17 21.52 -14.95
CA THR A 35 -7.23 21.99 -13.93
C THR A 35 -7.16 21.05 -12.72
N PHE A 36 -8.28 20.51 -12.25
CA PHE A 36 -8.37 19.79 -10.99
C PHE A 36 -8.74 18.31 -11.13
N ASN A 37 -9.39 17.90 -12.20
CA ASN A 37 -9.86 16.52 -12.42
C ASN A 37 -9.12 15.80 -13.56
N ASN A 38 -8.04 16.34 -14.09
CA ASN A 38 -7.28 15.74 -15.18
C ASN A 38 -6.34 14.61 -14.71
N ILE A 39 -6.15 14.47 -13.39
CA ILE A 39 -5.30 13.42 -12.81
C ILE A 39 -6.15 12.18 -12.54
N ARG A 40 -5.99 11.16 -13.35
CA ARG A 40 -6.49 9.82 -13.02
C ARG A 40 -5.45 9.07 -12.22
N LEU A 41 -5.83 8.66 -11.00
CA LEU A 41 -5.00 7.76 -10.21
C LEU A 41 -4.87 6.43 -10.96
N ARG A 42 -3.64 5.92 -11.06
CA ARG A 42 -3.39 4.62 -11.67
C ARG A 42 -4.04 3.53 -10.83
N GLU A 43 -4.89 2.74 -11.45
CA GLU A 43 -5.45 1.53 -10.84
C GLU A 43 -4.53 0.35 -11.12
N TYR A 44 -4.43 -0.55 -10.15
CA TYR A 44 -3.59 -1.74 -10.24
C TYR A 44 -4.49 -2.96 -10.11
N ASP A 45 -4.52 -3.79 -11.13
CA ASP A 45 -5.21 -5.08 -11.12
C ASP A 45 -4.21 -6.20 -10.85
N GLY A 46 -4.41 -6.89 -9.74
CA GLY A 46 -3.61 -8.04 -9.31
C GLY A 46 -4.27 -9.39 -9.60
N SER A 47 -5.36 -9.43 -10.35
CA SER A 47 -6.10 -10.67 -10.65
C SER A 47 -5.25 -11.73 -11.35
N HIS A 48 -4.28 -11.30 -12.16
CA HIS A 48 -3.34 -12.15 -12.89
C HIS A 48 -2.21 -12.73 -12.03
N LEU A 49 -2.03 -12.22 -10.80
CA LEU A 49 -0.95 -12.66 -9.92
C LEU A 49 -1.22 -14.06 -9.37
N GLN A 50 -0.22 -14.91 -9.52
CA GLN A 50 -0.14 -16.21 -8.88
C GLN A 50 0.96 -16.14 -7.83
N PHE A 51 0.77 -16.83 -6.71
CA PHE A 51 1.68 -16.81 -5.57
C PHE A 51 2.30 -18.18 -5.34
N PRO A 52 3.29 -18.60 -6.15
CA PRO A 52 3.93 -19.89 -6.01
C PRO A 52 4.58 -20.06 -4.63
N GLY A 53 4.41 -21.24 -4.01
CA GLY A 53 4.93 -21.53 -2.69
C GLY A 53 4.09 -21.01 -1.53
N MET A 54 3.02 -20.26 -1.81
CA MET A 54 2.04 -19.90 -0.79
C MET A 54 1.23 -21.13 -0.37
N ASN A 55 0.81 -21.16 0.88
CA ASN A 55 -0.05 -22.20 1.42
C ASN A 55 -1.38 -22.30 0.63
N PRO A 56 -1.68 -23.43 -0.01
CA PRO A 56 -2.87 -23.57 -0.86
C PRO A 56 -4.20 -23.47 -0.09
N ALA A 57 -4.18 -23.62 1.24
CA ALA A 57 -5.37 -23.42 2.07
C ALA A 57 -5.70 -21.94 2.32
N ILE A 58 -4.84 -21.01 1.88
CA ILE A 58 -5.00 -19.57 2.08
C ILE A 58 -5.14 -18.91 0.70
N GLU A 59 -6.23 -18.20 0.49
CA GLU A 59 -6.44 -17.41 -0.70
C GLU A 59 -6.43 -15.90 -0.38
N LEU A 60 -5.65 -15.14 -1.16
CA LEU A 60 -5.64 -13.68 -1.05
C LEU A 60 -6.91 -13.09 -1.69
N LYS A 61 -7.52 -12.18 -0.98
CA LYS A 61 -8.69 -11.43 -1.47
C LYS A 61 -8.31 -10.49 -2.63
N PRO A 62 -9.26 -10.11 -3.51
CA PRO A 62 -8.97 -9.25 -4.66
C PRO A 62 -8.23 -7.95 -4.29
N HIS A 63 -8.62 -7.25 -3.23
CA HIS A 63 -7.95 -6.03 -2.78
C HIS A 63 -6.50 -6.28 -2.33
N GLN A 64 -6.21 -7.45 -1.77
CA GLN A 64 -4.85 -7.83 -1.38
C GLN A 64 -3.98 -8.10 -2.60
N LYS A 65 -4.52 -8.79 -3.61
CA LYS A 65 -3.83 -9.01 -4.90
C LYS A 65 -3.54 -7.68 -5.59
N ASN A 66 -4.49 -6.74 -5.59
CA ASN A 66 -4.31 -5.40 -6.13
C ASN A 66 -3.25 -4.58 -5.38
N ALA A 67 -3.19 -4.71 -4.04
CA ALA A 67 -2.15 -4.09 -3.23
C ALA A 67 -0.76 -4.64 -3.57
N VAL A 68 -0.63 -5.95 -3.76
CA VAL A 68 0.63 -6.58 -4.21
C VAL A 68 1.02 -6.08 -5.59
N ALA A 69 0.08 -6.04 -6.55
CA ALA A 69 0.35 -5.49 -7.89
C ALA A 69 0.83 -4.04 -7.83
N ARG A 70 0.23 -3.22 -6.96
CA ARG A 70 0.68 -1.84 -6.73
C ARG A 70 2.12 -1.77 -6.20
N ILE A 71 2.49 -2.63 -5.26
CA ILE A 71 3.86 -2.68 -4.70
C ILE A 71 4.86 -3.09 -5.78
N LEU A 72 4.52 -4.06 -6.61
CA LEU A 72 5.40 -4.57 -7.68
C LEU A 72 5.62 -3.54 -8.79
N LEU A 73 4.57 -2.83 -9.19
CA LEU A 73 4.58 -1.95 -10.36
C LEU A 73 4.73 -0.46 -10.02
N GLY A 74 4.33 -0.06 -8.81
CA GLY A 74 4.28 1.33 -8.39
C GLY A 74 5.47 1.80 -7.54
N GLY A 75 6.31 0.88 -7.05
CA GLY A 75 7.41 1.21 -6.14
C GLY A 75 6.94 1.51 -4.72
N ASN A 76 7.41 2.60 -4.13
CA ASN A 76 7.05 2.97 -2.75
C ASN A 76 5.54 3.09 -2.58
N THR A 77 4.99 2.33 -1.64
CA THR A 77 3.54 2.19 -1.48
C THR A 77 3.13 2.35 -0.01
N LEU A 78 2.08 3.14 0.22
CA LEU A 78 1.39 3.21 1.50
C LEU A 78 0.13 2.33 1.45
N LEU A 79 0.06 1.32 2.31
CA LEU A 79 -1.10 0.45 2.49
C LEU A 79 -2.04 1.05 3.56
N ALA A 80 -2.93 1.94 3.14
CA ALA A 80 -3.88 2.65 4.00
C ALA A 80 -5.19 1.88 4.21
N HIS A 81 -5.19 0.57 4.09
CA HIS A 81 -6.36 -0.28 4.34
C HIS A 81 -6.78 -0.23 5.82
N CYS A 82 -8.07 -0.43 6.08
CA CYS A 82 -8.61 -0.49 7.44
C CYS A 82 -7.98 -1.63 8.26
N VAL A 83 -8.16 -1.58 9.58
CA VAL A 83 -7.72 -2.66 10.47
C VAL A 83 -8.49 -3.94 10.11
N GLY A 84 -7.79 -5.08 10.07
CA GLY A 84 -8.40 -6.37 9.69
C GLY A 84 -8.43 -6.67 8.19
N ALA A 85 -8.01 -5.75 7.31
CA ALA A 85 -7.95 -6.00 5.86
C ALA A 85 -6.88 -7.02 5.43
N GLY A 86 -5.98 -7.42 6.34
CA GLY A 86 -4.91 -8.39 6.07
C GLY A 86 -3.65 -7.80 5.47
N LYS A 87 -3.30 -6.56 5.84
CA LYS A 87 -2.08 -5.86 5.38
C LYS A 87 -0.80 -6.68 5.57
N SER A 88 -0.70 -7.47 6.65
CA SER A 88 0.45 -8.36 6.86
C SER A 88 0.62 -9.35 5.72
N PHE A 89 -0.47 -9.95 5.24
CA PHE A 89 -0.44 -10.88 4.11
C PHE A 89 -0.08 -10.18 2.80
N GLU A 90 -0.56 -8.95 2.58
CA GLU A 90 -0.16 -8.13 1.43
C GLU A 90 1.35 -7.87 1.41
N MET A 91 1.92 -7.45 2.55
CA MET A 91 3.36 -7.22 2.68
C MET A 91 4.17 -8.51 2.48
N MET A 92 3.76 -9.61 3.11
CA MET A 92 4.45 -10.91 2.99
C MET A 92 4.42 -11.44 1.56
N ALA A 93 3.25 -11.40 0.92
CA ALA A 93 3.10 -11.82 -0.47
C ALA A 93 3.92 -10.95 -1.42
N ALA A 94 3.92 -9.62 -1.22
CA ALA A 94 4.74 -8.71 -2.01
C ALA A 94 6.24 -8.99 -1.84
N CYS A 95 6.71 -9.27 -0.62
CA CYS A 95 8.11 -9.64 -0.37
C CYS A 95 8.51 -10.90 -1.14
N MET A 96 7.68 -11.93 -1.12
CA MET A 96 7.95 -13.18 -1.81
C MET A 96 7.91 -13.01 -3.34
N GLU A 97 6.94 -12.26 -3.86
CA GLU A 97 6.86 -11.98 -5.30
C GLU A 97 8.01 -11.10 -5.79
N GLN A 98 8.44 -10.10 -5.04
CA GLN A 98 9.63 -9.30 -5.38
C GLN A 98 10.88 -10.18 -5.43
N LYS A 99 11.04 -11.11 -4.49
CA LYS A 99 12.14 -12.08 -4.50
C LYS A 99 12.05 -13.02 -5.72
N ARG A 100 10.87 -13.58 -6.00
CA ARG A 100 10.62 -14.47 -7.15
C ARG A 100 10.92 -13.80 -8.50
N LEU A 101 10.53 -12.54 -8.62
CA LEU A 101 10.75 -11.75 -9.85
C LEU A 101 12.17 -11.17 -9.96
N GLY A 102 13.03 -11.39 -8.96
CA GLY A 102 14.39 -10.84 -8.95
C GLY A 102 14.46 -9.33 -8.71
N LEU A 103 13.35 -8.70 -8.29
CA LEU A 103 13.29 -7.27 -7.96
C LEU A 103 13.96 -6.95 -6.63
N ALA A 104 14.02 -7.92 -5.72
CA ALA A 104 14.69 -7.81 -4.43
C ALA A 104 15.38 -9.13 -4.07
N ASN A 105 16.66 -9.06 -3.73
CA ASN A 105 17.40 -10.24 -3.25
C ASN A 105 17.10 -10.55 -1.79
N LYS A 106 16.97 -9.52 -0.96
CA LYS A 106 16.70 -9.61 0.47
C LYS A 106 15.68 -8.57 0.87
N THR A 107 14.60 -9.00 1.47
CA THR A 107 13.57 -8.12 2.01
C THR A 107 13.67 -8.05 3.53
N ILE A 108 13.42 -6.88 4.10
CA ILE A 108 13.41 -6.65 5.56
C ILE A 108 12.02 -6.17 5.94
N MET A 109 11.37 -6.89 6.84
CA MET A 109 10.14 -6.45 7.48
C MET A 109 10.45 -5.84 8.85
N VAL A 110 10.14 -4.57 9.02
CA VAL A 110 10.30 -3.87 10.29
C VAL A 110 8.94 -3.81 10.98
N VAL A 111 8.85 -4.42 12.15
CA VAL A 111 7.62 -4.50 12.94
C VAL A 111 7.89 -4.14 14.40
N PRO A 112 6.87 -3.69 15.15
CA PRO A 112 7.02 -3.47 16.59
C PRO A 112 7.49 -4.72 17.33
N LYS A 113 8.36 -4.55 18.33
CA LYS A 113 8.97 -5.66 19.09
C LYS A 113 7.97 -6.73 19.58
N PRO A 114 6.79 -6.40 20.14
CA PRO A 114 5.81 -7.40 20.57
C PRO A 114 5.24 -8.25 19.43
N LEU A 115 5.26 -7.75 18.18
CA LEU A 115 4.67 -8.42 17.04
C LEU A 115 5.66 -9.28 16.23
N ILE A 116 6.96 -9.28 16.57
CA ILE A 116 7.98 -10.02 15.83
C ILE A 116 7.64 -11.51 15.74
N GLY A 117 7.35 -12.15 16.87
CA GLY A 117 7.03 -13.58 16.92
C GLY A 117 5.75 -13.92 16.17
N GLN A 118 4.71 -13.09 16.31
CA GLN A 118 3.47 -13.26 15.59
C GLN A 118 3.68 -13.12 14.07
N THR A 119 4.39 -12.07 13.65
CA THR A 119 4.68 -11.83 12.23
C THR A 119 5.48 -12.98 11.62
N ALA A 120 6.47 -13.51 12.33
CA ALA A 120 7.25 -14.66 11.88
C ALA A 120 6.36 -15.91 11.71
N SER A 121 5.50 -16.19 12.69
CA SER A 121 4.56 -17.32 12.63
C SER A 121 3.54 -17.18 11.49
N GLU A 122 3.00 -15.99 11.29
CA GLU A 122 2.09 -15.68 10.18
C GLU A 122 2.80 -15.83 8.82
N PHE A 123 4.07 -15.40 8.73
CA PHE A 123 4.85 -15.56 7.51
C PHE A 123 5.03 -17.03 7.15
N LEU A 124 5.45 -17.88 8.10
CA LEU A 124 5.61 -19.31 7.88
C LEU A 124 4.29 -20.05 7.66
N ARG A 125 3.19 -19.53 8.21
CA ARG A 125 1.84 -20.03 7.89
C ARG A 125 1.47 -19.74 6.45
N LEU A 126 1.80 -18.54 5.95
CA LEU A 126 1.51 -18.15 4.58
C LEU A 126 2.45 -18.79 3.57
N TYR A 127 3.74 -18.88 3.88
CA TYR A 127 4.79 -19.50 3.07
C TYR A 127 5.58 -20.51 3.89
N PRO A 128 5.12 -21.77 3.98
CA PRO A 128 5.73 -22.78 4.87
C PRO A 128 7.19 -23.14 4.55
N SER A 129 7.59 -22.99 3.29
CA SER A 129 8.96 -23.25 2.82
C SER A 129 9.85 -22.02 2.79
N ALA A 130 9.38 -20.87 3.28
CA ALA A 130 10.20 -19.66 3.31
C ALA A 130 11.31 -19.75 4.33
N ASN A 131 12.52 -19.37 3.93
CA ASN A 131 13.64 -19.21 4.86
C ASN A 131 13.63 -17.76 5.39
N ILE A 132 13.32 -17.60 6.67
CA ILE A 132 13.23 -16.30 7.33
C ILE A 132 14.23 -16.22 8.48
N LEU A 133 14.82 -15.06 8.66
CA LEU A 133 15.67 -14.74 9.81
C LEU A 133 14.92 -13.76 10.73
N VAL A 134 14.66 -14.20 11.95
CA VAL A 134 14.02 -13.36 12.98
C VAL A 134 15.13 -12.70 13.79
N ALA A 135 15.30 -11.38 13.58
CA ALA A 135 16.30 -10.60 14.29
C ALA A 135 15.76 -10.06 15.62
N THR A 136 16.55 -10.18 16.65
CA THR A 136 16.28 -9.66 17.98
C THR A 136 17.27 -8.55 18.34
N GLU A 137 17.03 -7.82 19.43
CA GLU A 137 17.92 -6.77 19.93
C GLU A 137 19.35 -7.25 20.14
N ARG A 138 19.50 -8.51 20.62
CA ARG A 138 20.80 -9.14 20.88
C ARG A 138 21.65 -9.35 19.62
N ASP A 139 21.01 -9.48 18.47
CA ASP A 139 21.71 -9.70 17.20
C ASP A 139 22.37 -8.40 16.68
N PHE A 140 21.94 -7.24 17.20
CA PHE A 140 22.51 -5.94 16.89
C PHE A 140 23.59 -5.47 17.88
N GLU A 141 23.89 -6.26 18.91
CA GLU A 141 25.01 -5.96 19.82
C GLU A 141 26.36 -5.99 19.07
N LYS A 142 27.30 -5.12 19.49
CA LYS A 142 28.63 -4.96 18.84
C LYS A 142 29.35 -6.29 18.59
N SER A 143 29.25 -7.24 19.52
CA SER A 143 29.90 -8.56 19.47
C SER A 143 29.29 -9.49 18.42
N ARG A 144 27.97 -9.37 18.14
CA ARG A 144 27.22 -10.27 17.25
C ARG A 144 26.90 -9.67 15.88
N ARG A 145 26.99 -8.35 15.76
CA ARG A 145 26.65 -7.63 14.56
C ARG A 145 27.38 -8.14 13.31
N LYS A 146 28.68 -8.43 13.42
CA LYS A 146 29.45 -8.97 12.29
C LYS A 146 28.99 -10.38 11.87
N GLN A 147 28.66 -11.24 12.84
CA GLN A 147 28.12 -12.57 12.54
C GLN A 147 26.75 -12.51 11.89
N PHE A 148 25.91 -11.59 12.36
CA PHE A 148 24.60 -11.32 11.75
C PHE A 148 24.73 -10.80 10.30
N GLU A 149 25.67 -9.92 10.02
CA GLU A 149 25.97 -9.43 8.67
C GLU A 149 26.49 -10.54 7.75
N ILE A 150 27.38 -11.44 8.24
CA ILE A 150 27.90 -12.57 7.49
C ILE A 150 26.82 -13.63 7.22
N GLY A 151 26.00 -13.98 8.21
CA GLY A 151 24.86 -14.89 8.04
C GLY A 151 23.84 -14.39 7.01
N ARG A 152 23.75 -13.08 6.78
CA ARG A 152 22.96 -12.47 5.71
C ARG A 152 23.54 -12.69 4.31
N ALA A 153 24.83 -12.99 4.18
CA ALA A 153 25.48 -13.17 2.88
C ALA A 153 25.20 -14.54 2.24
N HIS A 154 24.77 -15.52 3.02
CA HIS A 154 24.64 -16.91 2.62
C HIS A 154 23.21 -17.48 2.62
N VAL A 155 22.16 -16.62 2.74
CA VAL A 155 20.75 -17.06 2.70
C VAL A 155 20.05 -16.59 1.44
#